data_c4bb841c851c9b1f5b5dddb133dd9d89
#
_entry.id   c4bb841c851c9b1f5b5dddb133dd9d89
#
_cell.length_a   1.000
_cell.length_b   1.000
_cell.length_c   1.000
_cell.angle_alpha   90.00
_cell.angle_beta   90.00
_cell.angle_gamma   90.00
#
_symmetry.space_group_name_H-M   'P 1'
#
loop_
_entity.id
_entity.type
_entity.pdbx_description
1 polymer ?
#
loop_
_entity_poly.entity_id
_entity_poly.type
_entity_poly.pdbx_seq_one_letter_code
_entity_poly.pdbx_strand_id
1 'polypeptide(L)'
;MSTTELLPALKTNPKFIFFTDFDGTITIQDSNDYMTDNIGRGADFRKKGMQDVLYGRRTFRDSFREMMDSISLPYDQCIQFLLDHIDMDEAFRDFYGWCKEQNIPVVVISGGMEPIVRGLLGKFLGKDEAEKMLIVSNHVRARPGKSLTEENGWEIVYHDERLAPYSYVRELAPLT
;
A
#
# COMPACT_ATOMS: atom_id res chain seq x y z
N MET A 1 -16.52 -11.10 -16.06
CA MET A 1 -15.24 -11.82 -16.31
C MET A 1 -14.17 -10.76 -16.32
N SER A 2 -13.48 -10.57 -15.19
CA SER A 2 -12.33 -9.67 -15.13
C SER A 2 -11.10 -10.48 -15.50
N THR A 3 -10.69 -10.40 -16.73
CA THR A 3 -9.36 -10.83 -17.14
C THR A 3 -8.38 -9.87 -16.47
N THR A 4 -7.71 -10.34 -15.43
CA THR A 4 -6.53 -9.68 -14.90
C THR A 4 -5.52 -9.63 -16.04
N GLU A 5 -5.49 -8.55 -16.80
CA GLU A 5 -4.49 -8.37 -17.85
C GLU A 5 -3.13 -8.31 -17.16
N LEU A 6 -2.33 -9.35 -17.38
CA LEU A 6 -0.94 -9.36 -16.96
C LEU A 6 -0.24 -8.12 -17.52
N LEU A 7 0.44 -7.38 -16.66
CA LEU A 7 1.21 -6.21 -17.09
C LEU A 7 2.24 -6.61 -18.16
N PRO A 8 2.55 -5.72 -19.10
CA PRO A 8 3.42 -6.03 -20.23
C PRO A 8 4.75 -6.70 -19.85
N ALA A 9 5.35 -6.26 -18.74
CA ALA A 9 6.61 -6.83 -18.25
C ALA A 9 6.51 -8.32 -17.86
N LEU A 10 5.35 -8.77 -17.38
CA LEU A 10 5.13 -10.19 -17.02
C LEU A 10 4.74 -11.03 -18.24
N LYS A 11 4.28 -10.42 -19.33
CA LYS A 11 3.95 -11.12 -20.60
C LYS A 11 5.19 -11.60 -21.36
N THR A 12 6.39 -11.11 -21.00
CA THR A 12 7.65 -11.46 -21.67
C THR A 12 8.24 -12.79 -21.22
N ASN A 13 7.58 -13.53 -20.33
CA ASN A 13 8.08 -14.77 -19.72
C ASN A 13 9.49 -14.60 -19.12
N PRO A 14 9.67 -13.66 -18.18
CA PRO A 14 10.99 -13.33 -17.63
C PRO A 14 11.56 -14.52 -16.86
N LYS A 15 12.91 -14.71 -16.93
CA LYS A 15 13.61 -15.73 -16.15
C LYS A 15 13.60 -15.46 -14.65
N PHE A 16 13.53 -14.18 -14.28
CA PHE A 16 13.53 -13.71 -12.89
C PHE A 16 12.47 -12.62 -12.74
N ILE A 17 11.85 -12.57 -11.57
CA ILE A 17 10.96 -11.50 -11.12
C ILE A 17 11.44 -11.11 -9.73
N PHE A 18 11.56 -9.82 -9.48
CA PHE A 18 11.92 -9.31 -8.16
C PHE A 18 10.68 -8.81 -7.44
N PHE A 19 10.45 -9.32 -6.24
CA PHE A 19 9.38 -8.85 -5.36
C PHE A 19 10.00 -8.02 -4.24
N THR A 20 9.45 -6.84 -3.98
CA THR A 20 9.94 -5.93 -2.95
C THR A 20 8.77 -5.43 -2.12
N ASP A 21 9.02 -5.21 -0.84
CA ASP A 21 8.19 -4.41 0.02
C ASP A 21 8.35 -2.91 -0.32
N PHE A 22 7.52 -2.06 0.24
CA PHE A 22 7.51 -0.63 -0.03
C PHE A 22 7.96 0.19 1.19
N ASP A 23 7.17 0.16 2.26
CA ASP A 23 7.38 0.99 3.44
C ASP A 23 8.59 0.51 4.26
N GLY A 24 9.58 1.38 4.47
CA GLY A 24 10.84 1.02 5.14
C GLY A 24 11.78 0.15 4.30
N THR A 25 11.48 -0.03 3.00
CA THR A 25 12.31 -0.80 2.04
C THR A 25 12.63 0.04 0.81
N ILE A 26 11.63 0.49 0.05
CA ILE A 26 11.78 1.49 -1.02
C ILE A 26 11.81 2.89 -0.41
N THR A 27 10.98 3.15 0.57
CA THR A 27 10.97 4.39 1.35
C THR A 27 11.81 4.24 2.62
N ILE A 28 12.40 5.35 3.08
CA ILE A 28 13.12 5.39 4.35
C ILE A 28 12.14 5.29 5.52
N GLN A 29 11.03 6.06 5.45
CA GLN A 29 9.99 6.06 6.47
C GLN A 29 8.85 5.11 6.04
N ASP A 30 8.16 4.52 7.01
CA ASP A 30 6.86 3.87 6.77
C ASP A 30 5.81 4.97 6.56
N SER A 31 5.19 4.99 5.38
CA SER A 31 4.23 6.04 4.99
C SER A 31 2.94 5.99 5.82
N ASN A 32 2.48 4.81 6.20
CA ASN A 32 1.25 4.62 6.98
C ASN A 32 1.46 5.02 8.43
N ASP A 33 2.60 4.63 8.99
CA ASP A 33 3.03 5.05 10.33
C ASP A 33 3.21 6.56 10.40
N TYR A 34 3.89 7.14 9.40
CA TYR A 34 4.16 8.57 9.33
C TYR A 34 2.86 9.38 9.26
N MET A 35 1.91 8.93 8.46
CA MET A 35 0.58 9.54 8.34
C MET A 35 -0.18 9.48 9.67
N THR A 36 -0.22 8.31 10.31
CA THR A 36 -0.90 8.13 11.60
C THR A 36 -0.28 9.01 12.69
N ASP A 37 1.05 9.09 12.72
CA ASP A 37 1.80 9.80 13.76
C ASP A 37 1.66 11.32 13.65
N ASN A 38 1.54 11.87 12.43
CA ASN A 38 1.60 13.31 12.19
C ASN A 38 0.24 13.95 11.86
N ILE A 39 -0.68 13.23 11.21
CA ILE A 39 -1.99 13.75 10.80
C ILE A 39 -3.15 12.86 11.26
N GLY A 40 -2.87 11.78 12.00
CA GLY A 40 -3.83 10.93 12.68
C GLY A 40 -3.80 11.13 14.20
N ARG A 41 -4.08 10.06 14.96
CA ARG A 41 -4.12 10.10 16.44
C ARG A 41 -2.76 10.03 17.12
N GLY A 42 -1.67 10.01 16.37
CA GLY A 42 -0.31 10.09 16.88
C GLY A 42 0.35 8.75 17.23
N ALA A 43 1.66 8.83 17.47
CA ALA A 43 2.53 7.66 17.67
C ALA A 43 2.14 6.79 18.85
N ASP A 44 1.66 7.37 19.95
CA ASP A 44 1.27 6.58 21.13
C ASP A 44 0.03 5.71 20.85
N PHE A 45 -0.93 6.25 20.09
CA PHE A 45 -2.09 5.51 19.64
C PHE A 45 -1.69 4.33 18.74
N ARG A 46 -0.84 4.57 17.76
CA ARG A 46 -0.32 3.54 16.85
C ARG A 46 0.44 2.44 17.60
N LYS A 47 1.38 2.83 18.48
CA LYS A 47 2.17 1.89 19.29
C LYS A 47 1.29 1.02 20.17
N LYS A 48 0.26 1.60 20.79
CA LYS A 48 -0.70 0.84 21.60
C LYS A 48 -1.46 -0.18 20.76
N GLY A 49 -1.96 0.22 19.58
CA GLY A 49 -2.63 -0.69 18.64
C GLY A 49 -1.73 -1.87 18.25
N MET A 50 -0.44 -1.61 17.96
CA MET A 50 0.53 -2.64 17.63
C MET A 50 0.81 -3.58 18.83
N GLN A 51 0.91 -3.05 20.04
CA GLN A 51 1.03 -3.89 21.26
C GLN A 51 -0.19 -4.81 21.43
N ASP A 52 -1.41 -4.32 21.17
CA ASP A 52 -2.60 -5.13 21.27
C ASP A 52 -2.62 -6.27 20.22
N VAL A 53 -2.05 -6.03 19.04
CA VAL A 53 -1.84 -7.08 18.02
C VAL A 53 -0.81 -8.11 18.52
N LEU A 54 0.33 -7.68 19.02
CA LEU A 54 1.39 -8.57 19.54
C LEU A 54 0.91 -9.47 20.69
N TYR A 55 0.03 -8.96 21.54
CA TYR A 55 -0.59 -9.73 22.63
C TYR A 55 -1.84 -10.52 22.22
N GLY A 56 -2.18 -10.56 20.94
CA GLY A 56 -3.35 -11.29 20.44
C GLY A 56 -4.72 -10.72 20.87
N ARG A 57 -4.77 -9.46 21.31
CA ARG A 57 -6.01 -8.80 21.76
C ARG A 57 -6.87 -8.31 20.58
N ARG A 58 -6.25 -8.09 19.44
CA ARG A 58 -6.90 -7.69 18.17
C ARG A 58 -6.12 -8.18 16.97
N THR A 59 -6.75 -8.18 15.80
CA THR A 59 -6.04 -8.51 14.55
C THR A 59 -5.22 -7.32 14.06
N PHE A 60 -4.18 -7.59 13.27
CA PHE A 60 -3.42 -6.53 12.58
C PHE A 60 -4.34 -5.70 11.68
N ARG A 61 -5.24 -6.37 10.94
CA ARG A 61 -6.20 -5.73 10.04
C ARG A 61 -7.09 -4.71 10.77
N ASP A 62 -7.62 -5.05 11.94
CA ASP A 62 -8.48 -4.15 12.71
C ASP A 62 -7.68 -2.95 13.25
N SER A 63 -6.46 -3.21 13.75
CA SER A 63 -5.56 -2.15 14.23
C SER A 63 -5.18 -1.21 13.11
N PHE A 64 -4.81 -1.73 11.94
CA PHE A 64 -4.42 -0.93 10.79
C PHE A 64 -5.59 -0.12 10.23
N ARG A 65 -6.81 -0.70 10.16
CA ARG A 65 -8.02 0.02 9.78
C ARG A 65 -8.28 1.20 10.74
N GLU A 66 -8.15 0.97 12.04
CA GLU A 66 -8.34 2.04 13.04
C GLU A 66 -7.27 3.14 12.93
N MET A 67 -6.03 2.80 12.56
CA MET A 67 -4.99 3.78 12.24
C MET A 67 -5.44 4.67 11.07
N MET A 68 -5.86 4.08 9.95
CA MET A 68 -6.31 4.84 8.77
C MET A 68 -7.58 5.64 9.05
N ASP A 69 -8.54 5.08 9.79
CA ASP A 69 -9.77 5.75 10.21
C ASP A 69 -9.51 6.92 11.18
N SER A 70 -8.34 6.99 11.80
CA SER A 70 -7.95 8.09 12.67
C SER A 70 -7.59 9.39 11.93
N ILE A 71 -7.42 9.31 10.60
CA ILE A 71 -7.01 10.42 9.76
C ILE A 71 -8.24 11.08 9.18
N SER A 72 -8.46 12.35 9.54
CA SER A 72 -9.63 13.11 9.10
C SER A 72 -9.42 13.87 7.79
N LEU A 73 -8.16 14.11 7.39
CA LEU A 73 -7.85 14.87 6.18
C LEU A 73 -8.42 14.24 4.92
N PRO A 74 -8.84 15.04 3.92
CA PRO A 74 -9.13 14.57 2.57
C PRO A 74 -7.99 13.72 1.99
N TYR A 75 -8.33 12.71 1.20
CA TYR A 75 -7.34 11.73 0.72
C TYR A 75 -6.26 12.33 -0.19
N ASP A 76 -6.62 13.29 -1.02
CA ASP A 76 -5.68 14.04 -1.85
C ASP A 76 -4.68 14.85 -1.01
N GLN A 77 -5.11 15.41 0.12
CA GLN A 77 -4.21 16.09 1.07
C GLN A 77 -3.30 15.11 1.80
N CYS A 78 -3.77 13.89 2.10
CA CYS A 78 -2.91 12.83 2.65
C CYS A 78 -1.80 12.45 1.65
N ILE A 79 -2.14 12.30 0.36
CA ILE A 79 -1.14 12.03 -0.68
C ILE A 79 -0.13 13.18 -0.75
N GLN A 80 -0.59 14.42 -0.82
CA GLN A 80 0.32 15.58 -0.89
C GLN A 80 1.22 15.66 0.34
N PHE A 81 0.67 15.45 1.53
CA PHE A 81 1.44 15.40 2.77
C PHE A 81 2.57 14.37 2.70
N LEU A 82 2.29 13.17 2.22
CA LEU A 82 3.32 12.12 2.09
C LEU A 82 4.35 12.45 0.99
N LEU A 83 3.91 13.04 -0.13
CA LEU A 83 4.82 13.50 -1.17
C LEU A 83 5.82 14.54 -0.66
N ASP A 84 5.44 15.34 0.32
CA ASP A 84 6.30 16.40 0.88
C ASP A 84 7.29 15.86 1.93
N HIS A 85 7.02 14.71 2.56
CA HIS A 85 7.76 14.27 3.74
C HIS A 85 8.41 12.89 3.63
N ILE A 86 7.99 12.05 2.68
CA ILE A 86 8.58 10.71 2.53
C ILE A 86 9.72 10.74 1.53
N ASP A 87 10.84 10.15 1.93
CA ASP A 87 12.04 10.01 1.12
C ASP A 87 12.23 8.57 0.66
N MET A 88 12.83 8.43 -0.53
CA MET A 88 13.23 7.13 -1.07
C MET A 88 14.64 6.77 -0.59
N ASP A 89 14.89 5.48 -0.36
CA ASP A 89 16.24 4.96 -0.26
C ASP A 89 16.93 5.07 -1.64
N GLU A 90 18.02 5.84 -1.72
CA GLU A 90 18.73 6.07 -2.98
C GLU A 90 19.28 4.77 -3.60
N ALA A 91 19.62 3.77 -2.78
CA ALA A 91 20.04 2.46 -3.27
C ALA A 91 18.97 1.74 -4.07
N PHE A 92 17.68 2.00 -3.77
CA PHE A 92 16.59 1.45 -4.57
C PHE A 92 16.57 2.01 -6.00
N ARG A 93 16.89 3.27 -6.19
CA ARG A 93 16.98 3.88 -7.54
C ARG A 93 18.01 3.17 -8.42
N ASP A 94 19.18 2.92 -7.86
CA ASP A 94 20.27 2.24 -8.56
C ASP A 94 19.90 0.79 -8.86
N PHE A 95 19.34 0.11 -7.88
CA PHE A 95 18.83 -1.27 -8.03
C PHE A 95 17.74 -1.37 -9.11
N TYR A 96 16.77 -0.47 -9.10
CA TYR A 96 15.71 -0.46 -10.09
C TYR A 96 16.25 -0.19 -11.51
N GLY A 97 17.20 0.75 -11.63
CA GLY A 97 17.91 1.01 -12.88
C GLY A 97 18.59 -0.24 -13.42
N TRP A 98 19.31 -0.96 -12.56
CA TRP A 98 19.96 -2.22 -12.92
C TRP A 98 18.93 -3.29 -13.35
N CYS A 99 17.83 -3.44 -12.62
CA CYS A 99 16.75 -4.38 -13.01
C CYS A 99 16.22 -4.09 -14.41
N LYS A 100 16.03 -2.82 -14.75
CA LYS A 100 15.60 -2.41 -16.09
C LYS A 100 16.60 -2.80 -17.17
N GLU A 101 17.89 -2.56 -16.96
CA GLU A 101 18.95 -2.93 -17.89
C GLU A 101 19.01 -4.44 -18.13
N GLN A 102 18.72 -5.24 -17.09
CA GLN A 102 18.70 -6.68 -17.16
C GLN A 102 17.33 -7.27 -17.61
N ASN A 103 16.33 -6.42 -17.91
CA ASN A 103 14.96 -6.82 -18.21
C ASN A 103 14.32 -7.70 -17.12
N ILE A 104 14.60 -7.38 -15.86
CA ILE A 104 14.02 -8.05 -14.69
C ILE A 104 12.82 -7.22 -14.19
N PRO A 105 11.59 -7.74 -14.26
CA PRO A 105 10.43 -7.05 -13.69
C PRO A 105 10.54 -6.92 -12.18
N VAL A 106 10.21 -5.73 -11.66
CA VAL A 106 10.08 -5.47 -10.23
C VAL A 106 8.60 -5.35 -9.90
N VAL A 107 8.16 -6.12 -8.90
CA VAL A 107 6.79 -6.13 -8.38
C VAL A 107 6.81 -5.63 -6.96
N VAL A 108 6.02 -4.59 -6.67
CA VAL A 108 5.88 -4.05 -5.31
C VAL A 108 4.74 -4.76 -4.61
N ILE A 109 4.99 -5.28 -3.41
CA ILE A 109 3.97 -5.86 -2.51
C ILE A 109 3.95 -5.01 -1.25
N SER A 110 2.82 -4.35 -0.97
CA SER A 110 2.71 -3.40 0.14
C SER A 110 1.43 -3.59 0.94
N GLY A 111 1.54 -3.43 2.26
CA GLY A 111 0.39 -3.29 3.15
C GLY A 111 -0.30 -1.93 3.07
N GLY A 112 0.31 -0.95 2.40
CA GLY A 112 -0.24 0.39 2.18
C GLY A 112 -1.33 0.45 1.12
N MET A 113 -1.70 1.66 0.72
CA MET A 113 -2.74 1.93 -0.27
C MET A 113 -2.13 2.25 -1.64
N GLU A 114 -2.56 1.55 -2.68
CA GLU A 114 -2.01 1.64 -4.06
C GLU A 114 -1.85 3.07 -4.57
N PRO A 115 -2.82 4.00 -4.42
CA PRO A 115 -2.64 5.36 -4.93
C PRO A 115 -1.51 6.13 -4.23
N ILE A 116 -1.25 5.87 -2.94
CA ILE A 116 -0.13 6.45 -2.20
C ILE A 116 1.19 5.86 -2.71
N VAL A 117 1.27 4.53 -2.77
CA VAL A 117 2.48 3.82 -3.26
C VAL A 117 2.84 4.30 -4.67
N ARG A 118 1.86 4.38 -5.57
CA ARG A 118 2.06 4.86 -6.95
C ARG A 118 2.44 6.33 -7.01
N GLY A 119 1.82 7.18 -6.20
CA GLY A 119 2.16 8.60 -6.10
C GLY A 119 3.60 8.82 -5.67
N LEU A 120 4.05 8.13 -4.63
CA LEU A 120 5.43 8.19 -4.13
C LEU A 120 6.43 7.62 -5.15
N LEU A 121 6.13 6.47 -5.77
CA LEU A 121 6.96 5.95 -6.87
C LEU A 121 7.04 6.95 -8.04
N GLY A 122 5.94 7.64 -8.35
CA GLY A 122 5.91 8.68 -9.37
C GLY A 122 6.81 9.88 -9.05
N LYS A 123 6.87 10.28 -7.77
CA LYS A 123 7.83 11.30 -7.28
C LYS A 123 9.28 10.81 -7.44
N PHE A 124 9.55 9.56 -7.12
CA PHE A 124 10.90 9.02 -7.02
C PHE A 124 11.50 8.60 -8.37
N LEU A 125 10.73 7.93 -9.21
CA LEU A 125 11.17 7.31 -10.46
C LEU A 125 10.62 7.98 -11.71
N GLY A 126 9.64 8.88 -11.55
CA GLY A 126 8.87 9.47 -12.64
C GLY A 126 7.54 8.74 -12.87
N LYS A 127 6.52 9.50 -13.30
CA LYS A 127 5.14 9.00 -13.48
C LYS A 127 5.07 7.83 -14.46
N ASP A 128 5.76 7.93 -15.60
CA ASP A 128 5.74 6.89 -16.64
C ASP A 128 6.31 5.55 -16.16
N GLU A 129 7.29 5.58 -15.26
CA GLU A 129 7.85 4.37 -14.66
C GLU A 129 6.89 3.79 -13.60
N ALA A 130 6.34 4.64 -12.74
CA ALA A 130 5.38 4.21 -11.73
C ALA A 130 4.14 3.55 -12.35
N GLU A 131 3.64 4.06 -13.49
CA GLU A 131 2.49 3.47 -14.19
C GLU A 131 2.78 2.06 -14.75
N LYS A 132 4.04 1.77 -15.08
CA LYS A 132 4.46 0.46 -15.59
C LYS A 132 4.69 -0.58 -14.49
N MET A 133 4.85 -0.14 -13.24
CA MET A 133 5.12 -1.05 -12.11
C MET A 133 3.86 -1.79 -11.68
N LEU A 134 3.99 -3.10 -11.48
CA LEU A 134 2.97 -3.89 -10.82
C LEU A 134 3.05 -3.63 -9.31
N ILE A 135 1.94 -3.16 -8.76
CA ILE A 135 1.77 -2.94 -7.34
C ILE A 135 0.64 -3.84 -6.85
N VAL A 136 0.94 -4.68 -5.88
CA VAL A 136 -0.03 -5.51 -5.16
C VAL A 136 -0.17 -4.91 -3.78
N SER A 137 -1.28 -4.23 -3.53
CA SER A 137 -1.51 -3.51 -2.26
C SER A 137 -3.00 -3.31 -2.00
N ASN A 138 -3.32 -2.71 -0.86
CA ASN A 138 -4.67 -2.33 -0.53
C ASN A 138 -5.15 -1.15 -1.39
N HIS A 139 -6.42 -0.83 -1.28
CA HIS A 139 -7.03 0.28 -1.99
C HIS A 139 -7.70 1.27 -1.04
N VAL A 140 -8.24 2.32 -1.61
CA VAL A 140 -9.07 3.31 -0.93
C VAL A 140 -10.40 3.43 -1.66
N ARG A 141 -11.47 3.69 -0.91
CA ARG A 141 -12.77 4.10 -1.47
C ARG A 141 -13.38 5.24 -0.66
N ALA A 142 -14.30 5.94 -1.28
CA ALA A 142 -15.10 6.92 -0.56
C ALA A 142 -16.05 6.21 0.42
N ARG A 143 -16.22 6.78 1.61
CA ARG A 143 -17.25 6.33 2.56
C ARG A 143 -18.64 6.59 2.01
N PRO A 144 -19.67 5.83 2.41
CA PRO A 144 -21.04 6.06 1.97
C PRO A 144 -21.48 7.53 2.15
N GLY A 145 -21.95 8.14 1.06
CA GLY A 145 -22.44 9.52 1.05
C GLY A 145 -21.37 10.61 1.06
N LYS A 146 -20.08 10.24 0.91
CA LYS A 146 -18.94 11.17 0.87
C LYS A 146 -18.12 11.02 -0.41
N SER A 147 -17.19 11.96 -0.61
CA SER A 147 -16.14 11.87 -1.62
C SER A 147 -14.75 11.71 -0.97
N LEU A 148 -13.75 11.33 -1.75
CA LEU A 148 -12.36 11.22 -1.27
C LEU A 148 -11.76 12.58 -0.90
N THR A 149 -12.32 13.67 -1.42
CA THR A 149 -11.86 15.05 -1.21
C THR A 149 -12.56 15.76 -0.04
N GLU A 150 -13.30 15.02 0.77
CA GLU A 150 -13.96 15.52 1.98
C GLU A 150 -13.26 15.01 3.23
N GLU A 151 -13.36 15.79 4.32
CA GLU A 151 -12.91 15.35 5.66
C GLU A 151 -13.62 14.06 6.08
N ASN A 152 -12.85 13.10 6.60
CA ASN A 152 -13.33 11.75 6.91
C ASN A 152 -14.08 11.10 5.72
N GLY A 153 -13.63 11.42 4.49
CA GLY A 153 -14.31 11.00 3.27
C GLY A 153 -13.91 9.63 2.75
N TRP A 154 -12.83 9.04 3.25
CA TRP A 154 -12.24 7.83 2.72
C TRP A 154 -12.06 6.73 3.75
N GLU A 155 -11.92 5.50 3.27
CA GLU A 155 -11.59 4.33 4.08
C GLU A 155 -10.73 3.36 3.27
N ILE A 156 -9.91 2.56 3.98
CA ILE A 156 -9.11 1.50 3.36
C ILE A 156 -10.01 0.33 2.92
N VAL A 157 -9.68 -0.22 1.74
CA VAL A 157 -10.26 -1.46 1.22
C VAL A 157 -9.13 -2.47 1.07
N TYR A 158 -9.16 -3.55 1.82
CA TYR A 158 -8.14 -4.57 1.73
C TYR A 158 -8.18 -5.30 0.39
N HIS A 159 -7.00 -5.72 -0.08
CA HIS A 159 -6.84 -6.33 -1.40
C HIS A 159 -7.74 -7.56 -1.59
N ASP A 160 -7.88 -8.41 -0.59
CA ASP A 160 -8.74 -9.59 -0.59
C ASP A 160 -10.24 -9.25 -0.57
N GLU A 161 -10.64 -8.11 -0.02
CA GLU A 161 -12.03 -7.63 -0.07
C GLU A 161 -12.48 -7.24 -1.48
N ARG A 162 -11.54 -6.99 -2.40
CA ARG A 162 -11.83 -6.68 -3.80
C ARG A 162 -12.03 -7.92 -4.66
N LEU A 163 -11.43 -9.04 -4.26
CA LEU A 163 -11.33 -10.23 -5.10
C LEU A 163 -12.50 -11.20 -4.95
N ALA A 164 -13.33 -11.06 -3.91
CA ALA A 164 -14.41 -12.02 -3.69
C ALA A 164 -15.70 -11.38 -3.15
N PRO A 165 -16.87 -11.83 -3.61
CA PRO A 165 -17.96 -12.05 -2.67
C PRO A 165 -17.48 -13.12 -1.68
N TYR A 166 -17.55 -12.84 -0.43
CA TYR A 166 -17.00 -13.52 0.76
C TYR A 166 -17.21 -15.04 0.92
N SER A 167 -17.61 -15.77 -0.11
CA SER A 167 -17.96 -17.18 -0.05
C SER A 167 -16.78 -18.17 -0.15
N TYR A 168 -15.60 -17.74 -0.61
CA TYR A 168 -14.51 -18.70 -0.87
C TYR A 168 -13.52 -18.91 0.28
N VAL A 169 -13.47 -18.04 1.27
CA VAL A 169 -12.48 -18.14 2.38
C VAL A 169 -12.97 -19.03 3.54
N ARG A 170 -14.25 -19.42 3.55
CA ARG A 170 -14.81 -20.28 4.61
C ARG A 170 -14.70 -21.78 4.34
N GLU A 171 -14.28 -22.19 3.14
CA GLU A 171 -14.22 -23.62 2.79
C GLU A 171 -12.84 -24.30 2.93
N LEU A 172 -11.82 -23.57 3.33
CA LEU A 172 -10.60 -24.20 3.83
C LEU A 172 -10.81 -24.58 5.29
N ALA A 173 -11.54 -25.69 5.47
CA ALA A 173 -11.69 -26.36 6.77
C ALA A 173 -10.31 -26.71 7.34
N PRO A 174 -10.16 -26.75 8.70
CA PRO A 174 -8.91 -27.04 9.35
C PRO A 174 -8.40 -28.42 8.92
N LEU A 175 -7.15 -28.46 8.49
CA LEU A 175 -6.41 -29.70 8.44
C LEU A 175 -6.26 -30.18 9.88
N THR A 176 -7.02 -31.21 10.24
CA THR A 176 -6.89 -31.97 11.49
C THR A 176 -5.55 -32.66 11.56
#